data_899d63d231f830d4fef8c04a4548cd9e
#
_entry.id   899d63d231f830d4fef8c04a4548cd9e
#
_cell.length_a   1.000
_cell.length_b   1.000
_cell.length_c   1.000
_cell.angle_alpha   90.00
_cell.angle_beta   90.00
_cell.angle_gamma   90.00
#
_symmetry.space_group_name_H-M   'P 1'
#
loop_
_entity.id
_entity.type
_entity.pdbx_description
1 polymer ?
#
loop_
_entity_poly.entity_id
_entity_poly.type
_entity_poly.pdbx_seq_one_letter_code
_entity_poly.pdbx_strand_id
1 'polypeptide(L)' 'MMKKTYEIEVDCANCANLMEAAANKTEGVLSATVNFMMQKMTVEFEENANEKKTMKAVLKACKKVEPDCEIEF' A
#
# COMPACT_ATOMS: atom_id res chain seq x y z
N MET A 1 4.90 -11.93 -11.94
CA MET A 1 4.32 -10.89 -11.10
C MET A 1 4.81 -11.10 -9.69
N MET A 2 5.20 -10.02 -9.04
CA MET A 2 5.84 -10.09 -7.73
C MET A 2 4.88 -9.63 -6.63
N LYS A 3 4.83 -10.41 -5.56
CA LYS A 3 3.96 -10.12 -4.44
C LYS A 3 4.80 -9.98 -3.18
N LYS A 4 4.64 -8.87 -2.48
CA LYS A 4 5.42 -8.61 -1.26
C LYS A 4 4.53 -8.06 -0.16
N THR A 5 4.91 -8.34 1.08
CA THR A 5 4.21 -7.88 2.25
C THR A 5 5.09 -6.88 3.01
N TYR A 6 4.49 -5.76 3.39
CA TYR A 6 5.19 -4.67 4.08
C TYR A 6 4.51 -4.38 5.41
N GLU A 7 5.29 -3.97 6.39
CA GLU A 7 4.72 -3.52 7.65
C GLU A 7 4.23 -2.08 7.49
N ILE A 8 3.08 -1.80 8.07
CA ILE A 8 2.46 -0.47 7.98
C ILE A 8 2.04 0.00 9.37
N GLU A 9 1.78 1.29 9.48
CA GLU A 9 1.18 1.87 10.67
C GLU A 9 -0.07 2.63 10.26
N VAL A 10 -1.20 2.23 10.81
CA VAL A 10 -2.48 2.88 10.55
C VAL A 10 -3.36 2.74 11.79
N ASP A 11 -4.07 3.82 12.13
CA ASP A 11 -4.77 3.90 13.42
C ASP A 11 -6.21 3.41 13.42
N CYS A 12 -6.84 3.27 12.27
CA CYS A 12 -8.22 2.84 12.24
C CYS A 12 -8.52 1.96 11.01
N ALA A 13 -9.54 1.11 11.15
CA ALA A 13 -9.91 0.19 10.08
C ALA A 13 -10.37 0.93 8.83
N ASN A 14 -11.11 2.02 8.99
CA ASN A 14 -11.54 2.82 7.84
C ASN A 14 -10.35 3.43 7.12
N CYS A 15 -9.35 3.87 7.87
CA CYS A 15 -8.12 4.42 7.28
C CYS A 15 -7.39 3.33 6.49
N ALA A 16 -7.36 2.11 7.03
CA ALA A 16 -6.75 0.99 6.32
C ALA A 16 -7.46 0.72 4.99
N ASN A 17 -8.78 0.81 4.97
CA ASN A 17 -9.56 0.64 3.76
C ASN A 17 -9.25 1.73 2.73
N LEU A 18 -9.07 2.97 3.20
CA LEU A 18 -8.69 4.07 2.31
C LEU A 18 -7.31 3.86 1.71
N MET A 19 -6.37 3.38 2.53
CA MET A 19 -5.03 3.05 2.05
C MET A 19 -5.08 1.95 0.99
N GLU A 20 -5.88 0.92 1.23
CA GLU A 20 -6.03 -0.18 0.27
C GLU A 20 -6.58 0.34 -1.06
N ALA A 21 -7.62 1.17 -1.02
CA ALA A 21 -8.19 1.74 -2.22
C ALA A 21 -7.17 2.60 -2.96
N ALA A 22 -6.42 3.43 -2.24
CA ALA A 22 -5.41 4.29 -2.83
C ALA A 22 -4.29 3.47 -3.48
N ALA A 23 -3.84 2.41 -2.80
CA ALA A 23 -2.80 1.53 -3.33
C ALA A 23 -3.25 0.83 -4.61
N ASN A 24 -4.51 0.37 -4.65
CA ASN A 24 -5.04 -0.31 -5.82
C ASN A 24 -5.16 0.61 -7.03
N LYS A 25 -5.23 1.91 -6.81
CA LYS A 25 -5.29 2.90 -7.90
C LYS A 25 -3.91 3.35 -8.36
N THR A 26 -2.87 2.91 -7.69
CA THR A 26 -1.50 3.32 -8.01
C THR A 26 -1.00 2.56 -9.22
N GLU A 27 -0.40 3.27 -10.17
CA GLU A 27 0.19 2.65 -11.35
C GLU A 27 1.32 1.72 -10.95
N GLY A 28 1.35 0.54 -11.55
CA GLY A 28 2.34 -0.48 -11.22
C GLY A 28 1.85 -1.49 -10.21
N VAL A 29 0.68 -1.26 -9.60
CA VAL A 29 0.07 -2.18 -8.65
C VAL A 29 -1.04 -2.95 -9.32
N LEU A 30 -0.94 -4.29 -9.32
CA LEU A 30 -2.02 -5.16 -9.79
C LEU A 30 -3.11 -5.25 -8.75
N SER A 31 -2.72 -5.47 -7.51
CA SER A 31 -3.66 -5.50 -6.40
C SER A 31 -2.94 -5.21 -5.10
N ALA A 32 -3.67 -4.71 -4.13
CA ALA A 32 -3.12 -4.46 -2.81
C ALA A 32 -4.18 -4.80 -1.77
N THR A 33 -3.73 -5.40 -0.68
CA THR A 33 -4.59 -5.78 0.43
C THR A 33 -3.96 -5.27 1.72
N VAL A 34 -4.76 -4.61 2.55
CA VAL A 34 -4.30 -4.11 3.84
C VAL A 34 -4.95 -4.94 4.94
N ASN A 35 -4.12 -5.48 5.82
CA ASN A 35 -4.60 -6.20 7.00
C ASN A 35 -4.42 -5.31 8.22
N PHE A 36 -5.52 -4.70 8.67
CA PHE A 36 -5.49 -3.78 9.80
C PHE A 36 -5.09 -4.48 11.10
N MET A 37 -5.57 -5.69 11.30
CA MET A 37 -5.29 -6.42 12.54
C MET A 37 -3.80 -6.72 12.71
N MET A 38 -3.13 -7.04 11.61
CA MET A 38 -1.71 -7.37 11.63
C MET A 38 -0.82 -6.19 11.26
N GLN A 39 -1.40 -5.07 10.88
CA GLN A 39 -0.68 -3.88 10.43
C GLN A 39 0.29 -4.23 9.31
N LYS A 40 -0.24 -4.88 8.29
CA LYS A 40 0.55 -5.29 7.12
C LYS A 40 -0.19 -5.01 5.84
N MET A 41 0.57 -4.69 4.79
CA MET A 41 0.03 -4.48 3.46
C MET A 41 0.71 -5.44 2.51
N THR A 42 -0.07 -6.18 1.74
CA THR A 42 0.44 -7.04 0.70
C THR A 42 0.18 -6.38 -0.64
N VAL A 43 1.22 -6.22 -1.44
CA VAL A 43 1.13 -5.58 -2.75
C VAL A 43 1.59 -6.55 -3.82
N GLU A 44 0.77 -6.72 -4.84
CA GLU A 44 1.13 -7.48 -6.02
C GLU A 44 1.47 -6.51 -7.14
N PHE A 45 2.69 -6.60 -7.66
CA PHE A 45 3.21 -5.67 -8.65
C PHE A 45 2.99 -6.18 -10.06
N GLU A 46 2.83 -5.25 -10.99
CA GLU A 46 2.79 -5.59 -12.40
C GLU A 46 4.18 -6.07 -12.86
N GLU A 47 4.19 -6.83 -13.94
CA GLU A 47 5.39 -7.52 -14.41
C GLU A 47 6.59 -6.60 -14.62
N ASN A 48 6.36 -5.41 -15.14
CA ASN A 48 7.43 -4.46 -15.44
C ASN A 48 7.57 -3.35 -14.40
N ALA A 49 6.88 -3.46 -13.29
CA ALA A 49 6.91 -2.42 -12.27
C ALA A 49 8.22 -2.46 -11.49
N ASN A 50 8.72 -1.26 -11.17
CA ASN A 50 9.85 -1.12 -10.28
C ASN A 50 9.34 -1.08 -8.85
N GLU A 51 9.73 -2.05 -8.04
CA GLU A 51 9.21 -2.17 -6.67
C GLU A 51 9.37 -0.88 -5.87
N LYS A 52 10.56 -0.32 -5.83
CA LYS A 52 10.81 0.87 -5.02
C LYS A 52 10.03 2.07 -5.50
N LYS A 53 10.01 2.30 -6.81
CA LYS A 53 9.24 3.42 -7.38
C LYS A 53 7.75 3.24 -7.12
N THR A 54 7.26 2.02 -7.31
CA THR A 54 5.85 1.72 -7.09
C THR A 54 5.48 1.92 -5.63
N MET A 55 6.32 1.46 -4.70
CA MET A 55 6.03 1.63 -3.28
C MET A 55 6.10 3.08 -2.84
N LYS A 56 6.99 3.89 -3.42
CA LYS A 56 6.99 5.32 -3.16
C LYS A 56 5.69 5.96 -3.61
N ALA A 57 5.19 5.56 -4.77
CA ALA A 57 3.92 6.07 -5.28
C ALA A 57 2.75 5.61 -4.40
N VAL A 58 2.79 4.37 -3.94
CA VAL A 58 1.78 3.83 -3.03
C VAL A 58 1.77 4.62 -1.72
N LEU A 59 2.95 4.85 -1.14
CA LEU A 59 3.05 5.61 0.10
C LEU A 59 2.50 7.03 -0.09
N LYS A 60 2.85 7.67 -1.19
CA LYS A 60 2.37 9.02 -1.48
C LYS A 60 0.85 9.04 -1.63
N ALA A 61 0.29 8.07 -2.33
CA ALA A 61 -1.16 7.97 -2.51
C ALA A 61 -1.86 7.72 -1.17
N CYS A 62 -1.29 6.85 -0.34
CA CYS A 62 -1.84 6.56 0.98
C CYS A 62 -1.81 7.78 1.89
N LYS A 63 -0.73 8.55 1.84
CA LYS A 63 -0.62 9.75 2.66
C LYS A 63 -1.57 10.85 2.24
N LYS A 64 -2.05 10.82 1.00
CA LYS A 64 -3.07 11.78 0.56
C LYS A 64 -4.41 11.53 1.23
N VAL A 65 -4.74 10.28 1.50
CA VAL A 65 -6.02 9.91 2.12
C VAL A 65 -5.88 9.74 3.63
N GLU A 66 -4.67 9.43 4.10
CA GLU A 66 -4.38 9.27 5.52
C GLU A 66 -2.96 9.76 5.81
N PRO A 67 -2.79 11.06 6.15
CA PRO A 67 -1.46 11.63 6.33
C PRO A 67 -0.63 10.98 7.44
N ASP A 68 -1.28 10.33 8.39
CA ASP A 68 -0.60 9.70 9.53
C ASP A 68 -0.15 8.28 9.26
N CYS A 69 -0.44 7.72 8.08
CA CYS A 69 -0.03 6.36 7.79
C CYS A 69 1.46 6.27 7.46
N GLU A 70 2.02 5.08 7.71
CA GLU A 70 3.40 4.79 7.37
C GLU A 70 3.48 3.42 6.72
N ILE A 71 4.42 3.25 5.79
CA ILE A 71 4.69 1.98 5.14
C ILE A 71 6.20 1.77 5.17
N GLU A 72 6.64 0.63 5.71
CA GLU A 72 8.06 0.30 5.71
C GLU A 72 8.41 -0.49 4.44
N PHE A 73 9.35 0.02 3.67
CA PHE A 73 9.82 -0.68 2.47
C PHE A 73 11.27 -0.37 2.14
#